data_2aea80b7cc47350fda02fcc5faeea4ab
#
_entry.id   2aea80b7cc47350fda02fcc5faeea4ab
#
_cell.length_a   1.000
_cell.length_b   1.000
_cell.length_c   1.000
_cell.angle_alpha   90.00
_cell.angle_beta   90.00
_cell.angle_gamma   90.00
#
_symmetry.space_group_name_H-M   'P 1'
#
loop_
_entity.id
_entity.type
_entity.pdbx_description
1 polymer ?
#
loop_
_entity_poly.entity_id
_entity_poly.type
_entity_poly.pdbx_seq_one_letter_code
_entity_poly.pdbx_strand_id
1 'polypeptide(L)'
;MRHFWLLLFAVSFVMAEENHWSYEIPKTPKIPEIQSNNWVNNEIDFFIFSEMEKNGLSPSVIQSPERLIRRLYLDLVGLPPSINEVDSFLLDPSITQYGQIVDKLLKSKHFGEKWAIGWLDLARYADSDGYQR
;
A
#
# COMPACT_ATOMS: atom_id res chain seq x y z
N MET A 1 21.90 -46.93 31.64
CA MET A 1 22.15 -45.49 31.42
C MET A 1 22.67 -45.11 30.01
N ARG A 2 23.27 -46.05 29.25
CA ARG A 2 23.82 -45.79 27.90
C ARG A 2 22.75 -45.56 26.82
N HIS A 3 21.52 -46.06 26.97
CA HIS A 3 20.44 -45.93 25.98
C HIS A 3 19.56 -44.69 26.13
N PHE A 4 19.62 -44.04 27.26
CA PHE A 4 18.87 -42.79 27.56
C PHE A 4 19.43 -41.59 26.76
N TRP A 5 20.73 -41.53 26.51
CA TRP A 5 21.38 -40.49 25.74
C TRP A 5 21.10 -40.59 24.21
N LEU A 6 20.91 -41.85 23.71
CA LEU A 6 20.58 -42.09 22.30
C LEU A 6 19.14 -41.63 21.98
N LEU A 7 18.21 -41.73 22.93
CA LEU A 7 16.84 -41.23 22.76
C LEU A 7 16.78 -39.71 22.77
N LEU A 8 17.58 -39.02 23.58
CA LEU A 8 17.69 -37.57 23.60
C LEU A 8 18.27 -37.01 22.28
N PHE A 9 19.20 -37.74 21.67
CA PHE A 9 19.78 -37.34 20.38
C PHE A 9 18.84 -37.56 19.21
N ALA A 10 17.96 -38.55 19.28
CA ALA A 10 16.95 -38.83 18.24
C ALA A 10 15.81 -37.79 18.24
N VAL A 11 15.44 -37.21 19.39
CA VAL A 11 14.38 -36.19 19.49
C VAL A 11 14.84 -34.82 18.95
N SER A 12 16.15 -34.56 18.94
CA SER A 12 16.70 -33.30 18.39
C SER A 12 16.67 -33.20 16.86
N PHE A 13 16.36 -34.29 16.17
CA PHE A 13 16.38 -34.34 14.69
C PHE A 13 15.00 -34.21 14.04
N VAL A 14 13.93 -34.00 14.79
CA VAL A 14 12.54 -33.93 14.28
C VAL A 14 11.99 -32.51 14.27
N MET A 15 12.81 -31.50 14.49
CA MET A 15 12.46 -30.12 14.15
C MET A 15 12.85 -29.92 12.67
N ALA A 16 12.06 -30.49 11.76
CA ALA A 16 12.04 -30.02 10.39
C ALA A 16 11.59 -28.56 10.46
N GLU A 17 12.49 -27.63 10.24
CA GLU A 17 12.12 -26.24 10.01
C GLU A 17 11.12 -26.23 8.84
N GLU A 18 9.84 -26.06 9.15
CA GLU A 18 8.90 -25.70 8.09
C GLU A 18 9.43 -24.41 7.50
N ASN A 19 9.83 -24.46 6.24
CA ASN A 19 10.28 -23.27 5.53
C ASN A 19 9.19 -22.21 5.66
N HIS A 20 9.55 -21.12 6.33
CA HIS A 20 8.60 -20.02 6.50
C HIS A 20 8.16 -19.52 5.12
N TRP A 21 6.88 -19.27 4.93
CA TRP A 21 6.25 -18.89 3.66
C TRP A 21 6.98 -17.74 2.93
N SER A 22 7.64 -16.84 3.67
CA SER A 22 8.39 -15.70 3.10
C SER A 22 9.64 -16.11 2.32
N TYR A 23 10.11 -17.35 2.45
CA TYR A 23 11.24 -17.91 1.70
C TYR A 23 10.80 -18.74 0.49
N GLU A 24 9.50 -18.91 0.30
CA GLU A 24 8.98 -19.57 -0.91
C GLU A 24 9.01 -18.61 -2.10
N ILE A 25 9.30 -19.15 -3.27
CA ILE A 25 9.25 -18.38 -4.52
C ILE A 25 7.79 -17.96 -4.76
N PRO A 26 7.51 -16.65 -4.97
CA PRO A 26 6.17 -16.17 -5.25
C PRO A 26 5.55 -16.88 -6.46
N LYS A 27 4.32 -17.38 -6.30
CA LYS A 27 3.53 -17.99 -7.36
C LYS A 27 2.38 -17.07 -7.72
N THR A 28 2.01 -17.01 -9.00
CA THR A 28 0.82 -16.28 -9.43
C THR A 28 -0.42 -16.93 -8.80
N PRO A 29 -1.16 -16.23 -7.94
CA PRO A 29 -2.36 -16.79 -7.31
C PRO A 29 -3.51 -16.86 -8.32
N LYS A 30 -4.45 -17.78 -8.11
CA LYS A 30 -5.71 -17.79 -8.85
C LYS A 30 -6.58 -16.64 -8.39
N ILE A 31 -7.09 -15.85 -9.34
CA ILE A 31 -8.02 -14.75 -9.04
C ILE A 31 -9.30 -15.36 -8.43
N PRO A 32 -9.74 -14.87 -7.25
CA PRO A 32 -10.93 -15.38 -6.59
C PRO A 32 -12.20 -15.03 -7.36
N GLU A 33 -13.21 -15.92 -7.27
CA GLU A 33 -14.55 -15.62 -7.75
C GLU A 33 -15.29 -14.76 -6.72
N ILE A 34 -16.03 -13.75 -7.18
CA ILE A 34 -16.80 -12.81 -6.35
C ILE A 34 -18.26 -12.78 -6.82
N GLN A 35 -19.17 -12.45 -5.90
CA GLN A 35 -20.62 -12.42 -6.20
C GLN A 35 -21.04 -11.15 -6.96
N SER A 36 -20.32 -10.03 -6.77
CA SER A 36 -20.61 -8.75 -7.41
C SER A 36 -19.31 -8.11 -7.88
N ASN A 37 -19.31 -7.50 -9.06
CA ASN A 37 -18.11 -6.91 -9.66
C ASN A 37 -18.21 -5.40 -9.96
N ASN A 38 -19.28 -4.73 -9.53
CA ASN A 38 -19.50 -3.31 -9.86
C ASN A 38 -18.47 -2.35 -9.25
N TRP A 39 -17.74 -2.80 -8.22
CA TRP A 39 -16.70 -2.02 -7.54
C TRP A 39 -15.30 -2.32 -8.07
N VAL A 40 -15.09 -3.52 -8.60
CA VAL A 40 -13.79 -4.04 -9.02
C VAL A 40 -13.36 -3.40 -10.35
N ASN A 41 -12.12 -2.88 -10.39
CA ASN A 41 -11.50 -2.26 -11.57
C ASN A 41 -10.25 -3.00 -12.06
N ASN A 42 -9.59 -3.77 -11.19
CA ASN A 42 -8.36 -4.49 -11.50
C ASN A 42 -8.27 -5.81 -10.71
N GLU A 43 -7.26 -6.62 -11.02
CA GLU A 43 -7.09 -7.95 -10.39
C GLU A 43 -6.88 -7.88 -8.87
N ILE A 44 -6.25 -6.84 -8.36
CA ILE A 44 -6.03 -6.67 -6.91
C ILE A 44 -7.37 -6.48 -6.19
N ASP A 45 -8.29 -5.75 -6.83
CA ASP A 45 -9.61 -5.50 -6.27
C ASP A 45 -10.42 -6.78 -6.05
N PHE A 46 -10.23 -7.82 -6.90
CA PHE A 46 -10.86 -9.12 -6.69
C PHE A 46 -10.44 -9.78 -5.37
N PHE A 47 -9.15 -9.71 -5.03
CA PHE A 47 -8.67 -10.25 -3.76
C PHE A 47 -9.21 -9.48 -2.58
N ILE A 48 -9.18 -8.14 -2.66
CA ILE A 48 -9.72 -7.26 -1.60
C ILE A 48 -11.22 -7.52 -1.42
N PHE A 49 -11.98 -7.52 -2.52
CA PHE A 49 -13.43 -7.67 -2.46
C PHE A 49 -13.85 -9.06 -1.96
N SER A 50 -13.18 -10.13 -2.41
CA SER A 50 -13.42 -11.48 -1.91
C SER A 50 -13.23 -11.58 -0.40
N GLU A 51 -12.20 -10.92 0.14
CA GLU A 51 -11.98 -10.92 1.59
C GLU A 51 -13.01 -10.06 2.34
N MET A 52 -13.46 -8.96 1.73
CA MET A 52 -14.58 -8.17 2.28
C MET A 52 -15.87 -8.98 2.33
N GLU A 53 -16.23 -9.70 1.25
CA GLU A 53 -17.42 -10.56 1.20
C GLU A 53 -17.40 -11.63 2.30
N LYS A 54 -16.27 -12.31 2.51
CA LYS A 54 -16.11 -13.33 3.57
C LYS A 54 -16.37 -12.76 4.98
N ASN A 55 -16.05 -11.48 5.18
CA ASN A 55 -16.22 -10.81 6.47
C ASN A 55 -17.52 -10.00 6.55
N GLY A 56 -18.43 -10.12 5.57
CA GLY A 56 -19.70 -9.39 5.54
C GLY A 56 -19.53 -7.87 5.40
N LEU A 57 -18.41 -7.42 4.81
CA LEU A 57 -18.10 -6.01 4.60
C LEU A 57 -18.49 -5.59 3.18
N SER A 58 -18.80 -4.32 3.01
CA SER A 58 -19.06 -3.69 1.73
C SER A 58 -18.15 -2.47 1.53
N PRO A 59 -17.77 -2.15 0.28
CA PRO A 59 -17.02 -0.94 0.00
C PRO A 59 -17.76 0.31 0.46
N SER A 60 -17.03 1.27 1.00
CA SER A 60 -17.59 2.58 1.35
C SER A 60 -17.97 3.36 0.09
N VAL A 61 -18.89 4.30 0.25
CA VAL A 61 -19.24 5.26 -0.84
C VAL A 61 -18.03 6.10 -1.22
N ILE A 62 -17.95 6.48 -2.49
CA ILE A 62 -16.92 7.38 -3.00
C ILE A 62 -17.02 8.72 -2.27
N GLN A 63 -15.88 9.28 -1.90
CA GLN A 63 -15.81 10.58 -1.22
C GLN A 63 -16.28 11.72 -2.14
N SER A 64 -16.68 12.86 -1.54
CA SER A 64 -16.99 14.06 -2.32
C SER A 64 -15.75 14.53 -3.11
N PRO A 65 -15.96 15.18 -4.27
CA PRO A 65 -14.86 15.66 -5.11
C PRO A 65 -13.83 16.52 -4.39
N GLU A 66 -14.26 17.38 -3.46
CA GLU A 66 -13.37 18.23 -2.67
C GLU A 66 -12.42 17.42 -1.78
N ARG A 67 -12.97 16.36 -1.15
CA ARG A 67 -12.16 15.46 -0.32
C ARG A 67 -11.26 14.58 -1.17
N LEU A 68 -11.75 14.17 -2.33
CA LEU A 68 -11.00 13.32 -3.25
C LEU A 68 -9.74 14.04 -3.76
N ILE A 69 -9.89 15.28 -4.28
CA ILE A 69 -8.74 16.06 -4.75
C ILE A 69 -7.78 16.40 -3.60
N ARG A 70 -8.30 16.75 -2.42
CA ARG A 70 -7.43 17.02 -1.26
C ARG A 70 -6.59 15.81 -0.88
N ARG A 71 -7.18 14.60 -0.84
CA ARG A 71 -6.45 13.36 -0.56
C ARG A 71 -5.38 13.10 -1.61
N LEU A 72 -5.73 13.25 -2.89
CA LEU A 72 -4.79 13.06 -4.00
C LEU A 72 -3.53 13.94 -3.85
N TYR A 73 -3.71 15.23 -3.55
CA TYR A 73 -2.60 16.14 -3.37
C TYR A 73 -1.74 15.78 -2.15
N LEU A 74 -2.36 15.48 -1.02
CA LEU A 74 -1.64 15.06 0.19
C LEU A 74 -0.91 13.73 -0.02
N ASP A 75 -1.50 12.80 -0.75
CA ASP A 75 -0.91 11.47 -1.00
C ASP A 75 0.25 11.54 -1.99
N LEU A 76 0.19 12.37 -3.03
CA LEU A 76 1.25 12.45 -4.03
C LEU A 76 2.34 13.45 -3.68
N VAL A 77 2.00 14.66 -3.24
CA VAL A 77 2.97 15.75 -3.05
C VAL A 77 3.09 16.22 -1.61
N GLY A 78 2.25 15.74 -0.69
CA GLY A 78 2.29 16.11 0.73
C GLY A 78 1.75 17.51 1.04
N LEU A 79 1.28 18.24 0.03
CA LEU A 79 0.75 19.59 0.14
C LEU A 79 -0.74 19.60 -0.22
N PRO A 80 -1.57 20.46 0.39
CA PRO A 80 -2.97 20.60 -0.03
C PRO A 80 -3.05 21.31 -1.39
N PRO A 81 -4.13 21.09 -2.18
CA PRO A 81 -4.39 21.86 -3.38
C PRO A 81 -4.71 23.32 -3.01
N SER A 82 -4.42 24.25 -3.92
CA SER A 82 -4.91 25.61 -3.84
C SER A 82 -6.43 25.68 -4.05
N ILE A 83 -7.04 26.76 -3.63
CA ILE A 83 -8.49 27.00 -3.82
C ILE A 83 -8.85 26.91 -5.31
N ASN A 84 -8.06 27.55 -6.18
CA ASN A 84 -8.31 27.52 -7.63
C ASN A 84 -8.22 26.11 -8.22
N GLU A 85 -7.36 25.24 -7.72
CA GLU A 85 -7.25 23.85 -8.17
C GLU A 85 -8.46 23.03 -7.71
N VAL A 86 -8.96 23.27 -6.51
CA VAL A 86 -10.22 22.67 -6.04
C VAL A 86 -11.38 23.13 -6.90
N ASP A 87 -11.56 24.44 -7.09
CA ASP A 87 -12.66 25.00 -7.87
C ASP A 87 -12.62 24.49 -9.33
N SER A 88 -11.43 24.43 -9.93
CA SER A 88 -11.27 23.89 -11.30
C SER A 88 -11.65 22.42 -11.39
N PHE A 89 -11.34 21.61 -10.39
CA PHE A 89 -11.74 20.21 -10.35
C PHE A 89 -13.25 20.05 -10.13
N LEU A 90 -13.87 20.92 -9.33
CA LEU A 90 -15.31 20.87 -9.06
C LEU A 90 -16.16 21.21 -10.29
N LEU A 91 -15.62 21.95 -11.28
CA LEU A 91 -16.30 22.22 -12.54
C LEU A 91 -16.47 20.96 -13.41
N ASP A 92 -15.51 20.03 -13.35
CA ASP A 92 -15.55 18.75 -14.05
C ASP A 92 -14.88 17.65 -13.20
N PRO A 93 -15.55 17.07 -12.21
CA PRO A 93 -15.00 16.03 -11.33
C PRO A 93 -15.01 14.65 -12.01
N SER A 94 -14.69 14.59 -13.31
CA SER A 94 -14.63 13.34 -14.09
C SER A 94 -13.36 12.54 -13.78
N ILE A 95 -13.40 11.24 -14.08
CA ILE A 95 -12.24 10.36 -13.96
C ILE A 95 -11.09 10.80 -14.88
N THR A 96 -11.43 11.39 -16.03
CA THR A 96 -10.46 11.93 -16.99
C THR A 96 -9.70 13.12 -16.38
N GLN A 97 -10.43 14.08 -15.82
CA GLN A 97 -9.83 15.23 -15.15
C GLN A 97 -9.00 14.82 -13.93
N TYR A 98 -9.49 13.85 -13.15
CA TYR A 98 -8.74 13.27 -12.04
C TYR A 98 -7.40 12.67 -12.51
N GLY A 99 -7.41 11.88 -13.59
CA GLY A 99 -6.20 11.30 -14.19
C GLY A 99 -5.21 12.37 -14.66
N GLN A 100 -5.67 13.46 -15.28
CA GLN A 100 -4.82 14.56 -15.69
C GLN A 100 -4.13 15.26 -14.49
N ILE A 101 -4.84 15.40 -13.39
CA ILE A 101 -4.27 15.95 -12.15
C ILE A 101 -3.23 14.99 -11.59
N VAL A 102 -3.48 13.68 -11.57
CA VAL A 102 -2.49 12.67 -11.17
C VAL A 102 -1.22 12.83 -11.98
N ASP A 103 -1.32 12.86 -13.32
CA ASP A 103 -0.17 13.00 -14.22
C ASP A 103 0.60 14.30 -13.99
N LYS A 104 -0.11 15.40 -13.73
CA LYS A 104 0.49 16.70 -13.38
C LYS A 104 1.29 16.61 -12.09
N LEU A 105 0.72 16.01 -11.04
CA LEU A 105 1.35 15.90 -9.72
C LEU A 105 2.55 14.97 -9.74
N LEU A 106 2.48 13.84 -10.44
CA LEU A 106 3.60 12.92 -10.60
C LEU A 106 4.81 13.57 -11.31
N LYS A 107 4.59 14.56 -12.17
CA LYS A 107 5.66 15.33 -12.86
C LYS A 107 6.15 16.52 -12.02
N SER A 108 5.51 16.81 -10.90
CA SER A 108 5.89 17.92 -10.03
C SER A 108 7.17 17.61 -9.25
N LYS A 109 8.02 18.64 -9.03
CA LYS A 109 9.18 18.52 -8.12
C LYS A 109 8.78 18.11 -6.71
N HIS A 110 7.61 18.54 -6.24
CA HIS A 110 7.09 18.21 -4.91
C HIS A 110 6.80 16.72 -4.72
N PHE A 111 6.51 15.99 -5.80
CA PHE A 111 6.44 14.53 -5.75
C PHE A 111 7.80 13.94 -5.36
N GLY A 112 8.87 14.36 -6.04
CA GLY A 112 10.23 13.93 -5.71
C GLY A 112 10.66 14.33 -4.31
N GLU A 113 10.40 15.57 -3.91
CA GLU A 113 10.71 16.09 -2.57
C GLU A 113 10.04 15.26 -1.47
N LYS A 114 8.73 14.97 -1.60
CA LYS A 114 8.02 14.13 -0.64
C LYS A 114 8.56 12.71 -0.56
N TRP A 115 8.74 12.07 -1.71
CA TRP A 115 9.13 10.66 -1.76
C TRP A 115 10.61 10.42 -1.44
N ALA A 116 11.46 11.45 -1.60
CA ALA A 116 12.86 11.40 -1.19
C ALA A 116 13.03 11.20 0.33
N ILE A 117 12.10 11.70 1.16
CA ILE A 117 12.18 11.63 2.62
C ILE A 117 12.34 10.16 3.10
N GLY A 118 11.50 9.26 2.59
CA GLY A 118 11.61 7.83 2.96
C GLY A 118 12.94 7.19 2.56
N TRP A 119 13.50 7.58 1.42
CA TRP A 119 14.82 7.11 0.96
C TRP A 119 15.95 7.69 1.79
N LEU A 120 15.85 8.97 2.17
CA LEU A 120 16.82 9.63 3.05
C LEU A 120 16.84 8.98 4.44
N ASP A 121 15.67 8.64 4.98
CA ASP A 121 15.55 7.92 6.26
C ASP A 121 16.22 6.54 6.19
N LEU A 122 16.00 5.79 5.11
CA LEU A 122 16.67 4.50 4.89
C LEU A 122 18.19 4.65 4.75
N ALA A 123 18.65 5.73 4.12
CA ALA A 123 20.06 6.07 4.01
C ALA A 123 20.66 6.66 5.29
N ARG A 124 19.85 6.83 6.36
CA ARG A 124 20.23 7.48 7.61
C ARG A 124 20.77 8.89 7.42
N TYR A 125 20.23 9.62 6.43
CA TYR A 125 20.57 11.01 6.16
C TYR A 125 19.89 11.92 7.17
N ALA A 126 20.63 12.95 7.63
CA ALA A 126 20.08 14.04 8.43
C ALA A 126 20.70 15.38 8.00
N ASP A 127 19.90 16.45 8.00
CA ASP A 127 20.39 17.80 7.68
C ASP A 127 21.16 18.44 8.84
N SER A 128 21.18 17.80 10.00
CA SER A 128 21.87 18.27 11.20
C SER A 128 22.55 17.13 11.94
N ASP A 129 23.64 17.43 12.61
CA ASP A 129 24.38 16.48 13.47
C ASP A 129 23.66 16.18 14.80
N GLY A 130 22.42 16.58 14.96
CA GLY A 130 21.66 16.50 16.18
C GLY A 130 21.99 17.65 17.15
N TYR A 131 21.60 17.49 18.41
CA TYR A 131 21.76 18.51 19.44
C TYR A 131 23.24 18.56 19.86
N GLN A 132 24.03 19.47 19.29
CA GLN A 132 25.37 19.80 19.80
C GLN A 132 25.20 20.88 20.90
N ARG A 133 25.67 20.55 22.12
CA ARG A 133 25.88 21.51 23.20
C ARG A 133 27.22 22.18 23.04
#